data_193ae84a3b26fb59a8011707dd3b22c5
#
_entry.id   193ae84a3b26fb59a8011707dd3b22c5
#
_cell.length_a   1.000
_cell.length_b   1.000
_cell.length_c   1.000
_cell.angle_alpha   90.00
_cell.angle_beta   90.00
_cell.angle_gamma   90.00
#
_symmetry.space_group_name_H-M   'P 1'
#
loop_
_entity.id
_entity.type
_entity.pdbx_description
1 polymer ?
#
loop_
_entity_poly.entity_id
_entity_poly.type
_entity_poly.pdbx_seq_one_letter_code
_entity_poly.pdbx_strand_id
1 'polypeptide(L)'
;MDEFTILLADLGLTSTEVSLYLCGLERDSMGVQDFGKKTGIKRPTIYHAMDTLMEKGLASQKKVGNRTLFSMCPPEQIRFYIARQQDRLRMKEAQLERIIPLLAKRHETGTGERFSLVEYQGIEGIKTVFDTAIYCRSKRWDIIAPFQNFLREYEQEYAEYYLRARENNGIVARSLWERGMKERRLTEKEIQLRNPRFMPKSMENRFRSLSIIFDDKVAVISPLEGLSAALITSREISGMFRALFDGIWDVSEKYR
;
A
#
# COMPACT_ATOMS: atom_id res chain seq x y z
N MET A 1 24.52 0.98 -9.03
CA MET A 1 24.23 -0.20 -8.20
C MET A 1 23.66 -1.26 -9.14
N ASP A 2 24.11 -2.48 -9.00
CA ASP A 2 23.67 -3.62 -9.78
C ASP A 2 22.20 -3.95 -9.45
N GLU A 3 21.42 -4.36 -10.43
CA GLU A 3 19.99 -4.69 -10.28
C GLU A 3 19.74 -5.72 -9.16
N PHE A 4 20.63 -6.71 -9.02
CA PHE A 4 20.58 -7.71 -7.96
C PHE A 4 20.73 -7.09 -6.56
N THR A 5 21.61 -6.11 -6.42
CA THR A 5 21.84 -5.42 -5.15
C THR A 5 20.59 -4.65 -4.71
N ILE A 6 19.92 -3.98 -5.64
CA ILE A 6 18.68 -3.24 -5.37
C ILE A 6 17.58 -4.22 -4.94
N LEU A 7 17.36 -5.27 -5.71
CA LEU A 7 16.31 -6.25 -5.41
C LEU A 7 16.51 -6.95 -4.06
N LEU A 8 17.74 -7.34 -3.73
CA LEU A 8 18.04 -7.98 -2.44
C LEU A 8 17.88 -7.02 -1.26
N ALA A 9 18.22 -5.74 -1.46
CA ALA A 9 17.99 -4.71 -0.44
C ALA A 9 16.48 -4.48 -0.21
N ASP A 10 15.67 -4.42 -1.25
CA ASP A 10 14.21 -4.31 -1.17
C ASP A 10 13.56 -5.52 -0.46
N LEU A 11 14.21 -6.69 -0.54
CA LEU A 11 13.82 -7.87 0.23
C LEU A 11 14.24 -7.81 1.70
N GLY A 12 14.86 -6.72 2.15
CA GLY A 12 15.25 -6.49 3.54
C GLY A 12 16.62 -7.05 3.92
N LEU A 13 17.51 -7.22 2.95
CA LEU A 13 18.92 -7.48 3.22
C LEU A 13 19.68 -6.16 3.39
N THR A 14 20.53 -6.08 4.39
CA THR A 14 21.46 -4.96 4.54
C THR A 14 22.52 -4.98 3.43
N SER A 15 23.14 -3.84 3.14
CA SER A 15 24.23 -3.76 2.15
C SER A 15 25.38 -4.75 2.43
N THR A 16 25.67 -4.98 3.70
CA THR A 16 26.67 -5.97 4.14
C THR A 16 26.22 -7.40 3.82
N GLU A 17 24.97 -7.75 4.11
CA GLU A 17 24.41 -9.07 3.81
C GLU A 17 24.37 -9.34 2.31
N VAL A 18 23.97 -8.35 1.50
CA VAL A 18 23.98 -8.44 0.04
C VAL A 18 25.41 -8.71 -0.47
N SER A 19 26.38 -7.93 -0.02
CA SER A 19 27.78 -8.09 -0.43
C SER A 19 28.33 -9.48 -0.09
N LEU A 20 28.02 -10.00 1.10
CA LEU A 20 28.47 -11.32 1.55
C LEU A 20 27.74 -12.44 0.81
N TYR A 21 26.44 -12.29 0.57
CA TYR A 21 25.64 -13.27 -0.16
C TYR A 21 26.15 -13.40 -1.61
N LEU A 22 26.31 -12.30 -2.34
CA LEU A 22 26.81 -12.31 -3.70
C LEU A 22 28.25 -12.85 -3.79
N CYS A 23 29.11 -12.45 -2.86
CA CYS A 23 30.48 -12.98 -2.77
C CYS A 23 30.50 -14.48 -2.51
N GLY A 24 29.61 -14.97 -1.67
CA GLY A 24 29.56 -16.39 -1.29
C GLY A 24 28.97 -17.30 -2.35
N LEU A 25 28.19 -16.77 -3.32
CA LEU A 25 27.69 -17.53 -4.47
C LEU A 25 28.80 -17.95 -5.46
N GLU A 26 29.95 -17.31 -5.39
CA GLU A 26 31.08 -17.63 -6.29
C GLU A 26 31.75 -18.99 -5.95
N ARG A 27 31.50 -19.56 -4.78
CA ARG A 27 32.11 -20.82 -4.30
C ARG A 27 31.16 -21.59 -3.42
N ASP A 28 31.30 -22.92 -3.40
CA ASP A 28 30.46 -23.81 -2.59
C ASP A 28 30.53 -23.50 -1.09
N SER A 29 31.72 -23.08 -0.60
CA SER A 29 31.90 -22.64 0.78
C SER A 29 33.14 -21.77 0.95
N MET A 30 33.10 -20.83 1.87
CA MET A 30 34.19 -19.89 2.16
C MET A 30 34.35 -19.66 3.66
N GLY A 31 35.59 -19.44 4.09
CA GLY A 31 35.90 -18.99 5.44
C GLY A 31 35.79 -17.48 5.60
N VAL A 32 35.64 -17.03 6.87
CA VAL A 32 35.54 -15.59 7.19
C VAL A 32 36.73 -14.77 6.67
N GLN A 33 37.92 -15.35 6.65
CA GLN A 33 39.12 -14.68 6.14
C GLN A 33 39.02 -14.40 4.62
N ASP A 34 38.44 -15.35 3.87
CA ASP A 34 38.28 -15.21 2.41
C ASP A 34 37.20 -14.18 2.09
N PHE A 35 36.09 -14.17 2.82
CA PHE A 35 35.09 -13.11 2.74
C PHE A 35 35.72 -11.75 3.04
N GLY A 36 36.48 -11.62 4.12
CA GLY A 36 37.11 -10.34 4.48
C GLY A 36 38.10 -9.84 3.42
N LYS A 37 38.87 -10.74 2.79
CA LYS A 37 39.78 -10.36 1.70
C LYS A 37 39.07 -9.89 0.44
N LYS A 38 37.91 -10.52 0.11
CA LYS A 38 37.17 -10.19 -1.11
C LYS A 38 36.28 -8.94 -0.95
N THR A 39 35.62 -8.80 0.21
CA THR A 39 34.63 -7.74 0.45
C THR A 39 35.20 -6.52 1.19
N GLY A 40 36.38 -6.62 1.79
CA GLY A 40 36.93 -5.59 2.67
C GLY A 40 36.22 -5.46 4.03
N ILE A 41 35.23 -6.30 4.32
CA ILE A 41 34.41 -6.23 5.53
C ILE A 41 35.19 -6.81 6.71
N LYS A 42 35.12 -6.15 7.87
CA LYS A 42 35.79 -6.57 9.09
C LYS A 42 35.19 -7.89 9.64
N ARG A 43 36.04 -8.74 10.17
CA ARG A 43 35.69 -10.07 10.66
C ARG A 43 34.49 -10.14 11.64
N PRO A 44 34.37 -9.28 12.66
CA PRO A 44 33.17 -9.27 13.53
C PRO A 44 31.87 -8.99 12.77
N THR A 45 31.91 -8.05 11.83
CA THR A 45 30.76 -7.69 10.98
C THR A 45 30.35 -8.85 10.08
N ILE A 46 31.33 -9.62 9.55
CA ILE A 46 31.04 -10.81 8.74
C ILE A 46 30.29 -11.84 9.57
N TYR A 47 30.75 -12.17 10.80
CA TYR A 47 30.06 -13.13 11.65
C TYR A 47 28.62 -12.71 11.92
N HIS A 48 28.40 -11.46 12.32
CA HIS A 48 27.07 -10.95 12.59
C HIS A 48 26.15 -11.03 11.34
N ALA A 49 26.64 -10.62 10.18
CA ALA A 49 25.86 -10.71 8.95
C ALA A 49 25.63 -12.17 8.50
N MET A 50 26.56 -13.09 8.77
CA MET A 50 26.35 -14.51 8.49
C MET A 50 25.29 -15.12 9.41
N ASP A 51 25.26 -14.72 10.69
CA ASP A 51 24.24 -15.17 11.62
C ASP A 51 22.85 -14.72 11.14
N THR A 52 22.70 -13.45 10.75
CA THR A 52 21.42 -12.94 10.21
C THR A 52 21.05 -13.58 8.87
N LEU A 53 22.01 -13.86 7.98
CA LEU A 53 21.75 -14.61 6.74
C LEU A 53 21.29 -16.04 7.03
N MET A 54 21.86 -16.70 8.04
CA MET A 54 21.40 -18.03 8.47
C MET A 54 20.01 -18.00 9.07
N GLU A 55 19.66 -17.01 9.89
CA GLU A 55 18.30 -16.79 10.39
C GLU A 55 17.29 -16.57 9.26
N LYS A 56 17.70 -15.84 8.22
CA LYS A 56 16.92 -15.66 6.99
C LYS A 56 16.85 -16.94 6.14
N GLY A 57 17.71 -17.94 6.45
CA GLY A 57 17.83 -19.19 5.69
C GLY A 57 18.50 -19.01 4.33
N LEU A 58 19.32 -17.98 4.18
CA LEU A 58 20.08 -17.67 2.98
C LEU A 58 21.55 -18.11 3.04
N ALA A 59 22.00 -18.56 4.22
CA ALA A 59 23.31 -19.14 4.41
C ALA A 59 23.23 -20.35 5.34
N SER A 60 24.26 -21.17 5.31
CA SER A 60 24.49 -22.26 6.24
C SER A 60 25.96 -22.30 6.66
N GLN A 61 26.25 -22.93 7.77
CA GLN A 61 27.64 -23.11 8.23
C GLN A 61 27.98 -24.57 8.47
N LYS A 62 29.24 -24.93 8.22
CA LYS A 62 29.80 -26.20 8.61
C LYS A 62 31.18 -26.02 9.27
N LYS A 63 31.50 -26.85 10.24
CA LYS A 63 32.81 -26.85 10.89
C LYS A 63 33.70 -27.91 10.23
N VAL A 64 34.86 -27.50 9.76
CA VAL A 64 35.87 -28.39 9.16
C VAL A 64 37.17 -28.19 9.93
N GLY A 65 37.49 -29.14 10.81
CA GLY A 65 38.59 -28.99 11.76
C GLY A 65 38.36 -27.79 12.70
N ASN A 66 39.32 -26.88 12.74
CA ASN A 66 39.20 -25.62 13.52
C ASN A 66 38.65 -24.43 12.74
N ARG A 67 38.12 -24.65 11.53
CA ARG A 67 37.61 -23.58 10.68
C ARG A 67 36.11 -23.68 10.49
N THR A 68 35.41 -22.56 10.61
CA THR A 68 34.02 -22.44 10.22
C THR A 68 33.97 -21.96 8.76
N LEU A 69 33.26 -22.70 7.92
CA LEU A 69 33.00 -22.39 6.54
C LEU A 69 31.50 -22.06 6.37
N PHE A 70 31.21 -21.07 5.58
CA PHE A 70 29.84 -20.63 5.23
C PHE A 70 29.56 -20.97 3.78
N SER A 71 28.35 -21.44 3.51
CA SER A 71 27.81 -21.71 2.17
C SER A 71 26.53 -20.90 1.97
N MET A 72 26.41 -20.23 0.84
CA MET A 72 25.19 -19.50 0.50
C MET A 72 24.14 -20.45 -0.09
N CYS A 73 22.89 -20.19 0.19
CA CYS A 73 21.78 -20.86 -0.49
C CYS A 73 21.76 -20.50 -1.97
N PRO A 74 21.46 -21.45 -2.86
CA PRO A 74 21.24 -21.17 -4.27
C PRO A 74 20.17 -20.08 -4.48
N PRO A 75 20.31 -19.22 -5.52
CA PRO A 75 19.39 -18.11 -5.76
C PRO A 75 17.92 -18.52 -5.87
N GLU A 76 17.64 -19.73 -6.38
CA GLU A 76 16.29 -20.28 -6.49
C GLU A 76 15.59 -20.42 -5.12
N GLN A 77 16.35 -20.54 -4.05
CA GLN A 77 15.81 -20.68 -2.69
C GLN A 77 15.40 -19.33 -2.06
N ILE A 78 15.77 -18.19 -2.66
CA ILE A 78 15.28 -16.86 -2.22
C ILE A 78 13.75 -16.83 -2.21
N ARG A 79 13.09 -17.55 -3.14
CA ARG A 79 11.63 -17.69 -3.15
C ARG A 79 11.05 -18.23 -1.83
N PHE A 80 11.78 -19.12 -1.14
CA PHE A 80 11.35 -19.64 0.16
C PHE A 80 11.49 -18.59 1.28
N TYR A 81 12.49 -17.73 1.17
CA TYR A 81 12.60 -16.58 2.07
C TYR A 81 11.40 -15.63 1.90
N ILE A 82 11.05 -15.29 0.65
CA ILE A 82 9.88 -14.46 0.34
C ILE A 82 8.60 -15.10 0.87
N ALA A 83 8.37 -16.38 0.60
CA ALA A 83 7.20 -17.11 1.09
C ALA A 83 7.07 -17.05 2.63
N ARG A 84 8.17 -17.26 3.35
CA ARG A 84 8.18 -17.13 4.83
C ARG A 84 7.86 -15.71 5.30
N GLN A 85 8.31 -14.68 4.60
CA GLN A 85 7.98 -13.29 4.94
C GLN A 85 6.48 -13.02 4.71
N GLN A 86 5.91 -13.50 3.61
CA GLN A 86 4.48 -13.41 3.34
C GLN A 86 3.63 -14.09 4.41
N ASP A 87 4.01 -15.30 4.83
CA ASP A 87 3.30 -16.02 5.89
C ASP A 87 3.40 -15.30 7.25
N ARG A 88 4.57 -14.73 7.56
CA ARG A 88 4.74 -13.89 8.76
C ARG A 88 3.82 -12.66 8.73
N LEU A 89 3.70 -12.00 7.60
CA LEU A 89 2.80 -10.85 7.44
C LEU A 89 1.36 -11.27 7.62
N ARG A 90 0.92 -12.37 6.99
CA ARG A 90 -0.44 -12.92 7.16
C ARG A 90 -0.77 -13.23 8.62
N MET A 91 0.18 -13.83 9.36
CA MET A 91 0.00 -14.09 10.79
C MET A 91 -0.14 -12.79 11.60
N LYS A 92 0.66 -11.76 11.28
CA LYS A 92 0.55 -10.44 11.92
C LYS A 92 -0.77 -9.75 11.60
N GLU A 93 -1.23 -9.84 10.36
CA GLU A 93 -2.56 -9.32 9.95
C GLU A 93 -3.67 -10.00 10.76
N ALA A 94 -3.65 -11.33 10.86
CA ALA A 94 -4.64 -12.06 11.65
C ALA A 94 -4.60 -11.70 13.15
N GLN A 95 -3.42 -11.42 13.70
CA GLN A 95 -3.28 -10.93 15.08
C GLN A 95 -3.82 -9.50 15.22
N LEU A 96 -3.54 -8.62 14.25
CA LEU A 96 -3.98 -7.24 14.24
C LEU A 96 -5.51 -7.15 14.22
N GLU A 97 -6.18 -7.95 13.39
CA GLU A 97 -7.64 -8.03 13.32
C GLU A 97 -8.28 -8.34 14.70
N ARG A 98 -7.59 -9.10 15.53
CA ARG A 98 -8.05 -9.41 16.90
C ARG A 98 -7.81 -8.27 17.89
N ILE A 99 -6.81 -7.43 17.65
CA ILE A 99 -6.40 -6.35 18.56
C ILE A 99 -7.12 -5.04 18.21
N ILE A 100 -7.40 -4.77 16.93
CA ILE A 100 -8.08 -3.56 16.47
C ILE A 100 -9.36 -3.25 17.27
N PRO A 101 -10.30 -4.19 17.52
CA PRO A 101 -11.50 -3.90 18.31
C PRO A 101 -11.19 -3.49 19.75
N LEU A 102 -10.12 -4.03 20.35
CA LEU A 102 -9.71 -3.69 21.71
C LEU A 102 -9.08 -2.30 21.78
N LEU A 103 -8.29 -1.93 20.76
CA LEU A 103 -7.73 -0.59 20.62
C LEU A 103 -8.84 0.45 20.34
N ALA A 104 -9.81 0.11 19.49
CA ALA A 104 -10.96 0.96 19.20
C ALA A 104 -11.74 1.28 20.49
N LYS A 105 -12.01 0.29 21.34
CA LYS A 105 -12.65 0.53 22.65
C LYS A 105 -11.86 1.48 23.55
N ARG A 106 -10.53 1.46 23.53
CA ARG A 106 -9.70 2.41 24.28
C ARG A 106 -9.79 3.83 23.72
N HIS A 107 -10.00 3.95 22.42
CA HIS A 107 -10.19 5.25 21.76
C HIS A 107 -11.60 5.80 21.97
N GLU A 108 -12.58 4.92 22.22
CA GLU A 108 -14.01 5.27 22.41
C GLU A 108 -14.37 5.85 23.80
N THR A 109 -13.40 6.31 24.61
CA THR A 109 -13.66 6.92 25.94
C THR A 109 -14.34 8.28 25.90
N GLY A 110 -15.15 8.58 24.88
CA GLY A 110 -15.98 9.77 24.75
C GLY A 110 -17.37 9.42 24.22
N THR A 111 -18.35 9.53 25.08
CA THR A 111 -19.78 9.43 24.77
C THR A 111 -20.22 10.61 23.91
N GLY A 112 -20.75 10.32 22.72
CA GLY A 112 -21.37 11.30 21.84
C GLY A 112 -21.08 11.06 20.37
N GLU A 113 -21.97 11.49 19.49
CA GLU A 113 -21.72 11.55 18.04
C GLU A 113 -20.45 12.36 17.79
N ARG A 114 -19.35 11.69 17.42
CA ARG A 114 -18.06 12.34 17.29
C ARG A 114 -17.99 13.05 15.96
N PHE A 115 -18.05 14.37 15.99
CA PHE A 115 -17.47 15.16 14.92
C PHE A 115 -15.95 15.15 15.05
N SER A 116 -15.25 14.74 14.02
CA SER A 116 -13.81 14.97 13.89
C SER A 116 -13.46 15.42 12.48
N LEU A 117 -12.51 16.32 12.39
CA LEU A 117 -11.91 16.77 11.14
C LEU A 117 -10.40 16.64 11.29
N VAL A 118 -9.81 15.85 10.41
CA VAL A 118 -8.37 15.63 10.35
C VAL A 118 -7.87 16.08 9.00
N GLU A 119 -6.89 16.97 9.01
CA GLU A 119 -6.20 17.43 7.80
C GLU A 119 -4.95 16.58 7.59
N TYR A 120 -4.72 16.21 6.33
CA TYR A 120 -3.57 15.47 5.87
C TYR A 120 -2.86 16.25 4.78
N GLN A 121 -1.53 16.34 4.85
CA GLN A 121 -0.72 17.07 3.88
C GLN A 121 0.24 16.13 3.14
N GLY A 122 0.53 16.48 1.88
CA GLY A 122 1.43 15.73 1.02
C GLY A 122 0.86 14.39 0.54
N ILE A 123 1.65 13.70 -0.25
CA ILE A 123 1.22 12.44 -0.88
C ILE A 123 0.98 11.32 0.15
N GLU A 124 1.80 11.24 1.19
CA GLU A 124 1.63 10.24 2.27
C GLU A 124 0.34 10.44 3.06
N GLY A 125 -0.03 11.72 3.28
CA GLY A 125 -1.31 12.06 3.90
C GLY A 125 -2.50 11.63 3.03
N ILE A 126 -2.43 11.84 1.74
CA ILE A 126 -3.44 11.42 0.78
C ILE A 126 -3.55 9.88 0.73
N LYS A 127 -2.43 9.16 0.72
CA LYS A 127 -2.41 7.69 0.81
C LYS A 127 -3.14 7.19 2.05
N THR A 128 -2.87 7.81 3.22
CA THR A 128 -3.54 7.46 4.48
C THR A 128 -5.06 7.60 4.39
N VAL A 129 -5.55 8.64 3.72
CA VAL A 129 -6.99 8.86 3.50
C VAL A 129 -7.58 7.80 2.57
N PHE A 130 -6.89 7.44 1.48
CA PHE A 130 -7.33 6.37 0.59
C PHE A 130 -7.32 5.00 1.29
N ASP A 131 -6.29 4.71 2.06
CA ASP A 131 -6.21 3.46 2.82
C ASP A 131 -7.36 3.38 3.84
N THR A 132 -7.68 4.48 4.53
CA THR A 132 -8.84 4.55 5.42
C THR A 132 -10.14 4.22 4.68
N ALA A 133 -10.30 4.70 3.44
CA ALA A 133 -11.47 4.39 2.64
C ALA A 133 -11.48 2.93 2.14
N ILE A 134 -10.33 2.36 1.73
CA ILE A 134 -10.21 0.96 1.28
C ILE A 134 -10.65 -0.02 2.38
N TYR A 135 -10.33 0.29 3.64
CA TYR A 135 -10.68 -0.56 4.78
C TYR A 135 -12.01 -0.18 5.45
N CYS A 136 -12.90 0.57 4.75
CA CYS A 136 -14.22 0.91 5.26
C CYS A 136 -15.09 -0.34 5.53
N ARG A 137 -16.01 -0.22 6.50
CA ARG A 137 -16.88 -1.34 6.92
C ARG A 137 -17.95 -1.68 5.88
N SER A 138 -18.54 -0.65 5.27
CA SER A 138 -19.65 -0.81 4.31
C SER A 138 -19.25 -1.43 2.99
N LYS A 139 -17.95 -1.41 2.64
CA LYS A 139 -17.42 -1.79 1.32
C LYS A 139 -18.09 -1.05 0.16
N ARG A 140 -18.64 0.14 0.43
CA ARG A 140 -19.36 0.98 -0.52
C ARG A 140 -18.85 2.40 -0.47
N TRP A 141 -18.61 2.98 -1.64
CA TRP A 141 -18.21 4.36 -1.80
C TRP A 141 -19.16 5.11 -2.73
N ASP A 142 -19.44 6.36 -2.37
CA ASP A 142 -19.98 7.35 -3.28
C ASP A 142 -18.84 8.32 -3.62
N ILE A 143 -18.44 8.39 -4.89
CA ILE A 143 -17.25 9.11 -5.33
C ILE A 143 -17.65 10.21 -6.32
N ILE A 144 -17.18 11.43 -6.09
CA ILE A 144 -17.12 12.47 -7.10
C ILE A 144 -15.66 12.60 -7.55
N ALA A 145 -15.39 12.18 -8.77
CA ALA A 145 -14.06 12.19 -9.38
C ALA A 145 -14.08 13.02 -10.67
N PRO A 146 -13.81 14.32 -10.58
CA PRO A 146 -13.95 15.23 -11.72
C PRO A 146 -12.91 15.01 -12.82
N PHE A 147 -11.76 14.43 -12.49
CA PHE A 147 -10.66 14.26 -13.45
C PHE A 147 -9.98 12.90 -13.34
N GLN A 148 -9.11 12.63 -14.30
CA GLN A 148 -8.39 11.36 -14.38
C GLN A 148 -7.44 11.14 -13.19
N ASN A 149 -7.14 9.90 -12.95
CA ASN A 149 -6.30 9.31 -11.90
C ASN A 149 -5.07 10.17 -11.53
N PHE A 150 -5.22 11.21 -10.72
CA PHE A 150 -4.09 12.01 -10.27
C PHE A 150 -3.03 11.18 -9.52
N LEU A 151 -3.43 10.08 -8.85
CA LEU A 151 -2.49 9.18 -8.19
C LEU A 151 -1.44 8.60 -9.15
N ARG A 152 -1.79 8.36 -10.43
CA ARG A 152 -0.82 7.87 -11.43
C ARG A 152 0.20 8.93 -11.84
N GLU A 153 -0.18 10.20 -11.75
CA GLU A 153 0.72 11.31 -12.08
C GLU A 153 1.76 11.54 -10.98
N TYR A 154 1.42 11.22 -9.73
CA TYR A 154 2.31 11.42 -8.58
C TYR A 154 3.05 10.17 -8.13
N GLU A 155 2.41 8.98 -8.21
CA GLU A 155 3.04 7.74 -7.76
C GLU A 155 2.36 6.50 -8.38
N GLN A 156 2.99 5.97 -9.41
CA GLN A 156 2.44 4.85 -10.18
C GLN A 156 2.29 3.58 -9.34
N GLU A 157 3.28 3.25 -8.50
CA GLU A 157 3.26 2.04 -7.66
C GLU A 157 2.09 2.05 -6.67
N TYR A 158 1.83 3.21 -6.04
CA TYR A 158 0.70 3.34 -5.14
C TYR A 158 -0.64 3.26 -5.89
N ALA A 159 -0.73 3.83 -7.09
CA ALA A 159 -1.94 3.72 -7.90
C ALA A 159 -2.28 2.26 -8.24
N GLU A 160 -1.28 1.44 -8.54
CA GLU A 160 -1.47 0.01 -8.77
C GLU A 160 -1.85 -0.76 -7.50
N TYR A 161 -1.19 -0.44 -6.37
CA TYR A 161 -1.56 -0.97 -5.05
C TYR A 161 -3.03 -0.63 -4.73
N TYR A 162 -3.40 0.63 -4.84
CA TYR A 162 -4.76 1.13 -4.57
C TYR A 162 -5.82 0.38 -5.38
N LEU A 163 -5.59 0.17 -6.68
CA LEU A 163 -6.52 -0.56 -7.53
C LEU A 163 -6.68 -2.01 -7.09
N ARG A 164 -5.57 -2.70 -6.82
CA ARG A 164 -5.57 -4.09 -6.33
C ARG A 164 -6.20 -4.21 -4.95
N ALA A 165 -5.84 -3.32 -4.01
CA ALA A 165 -6.37 -3.33 -2.66
C ALA A 165 -7.88 -3.08 -2.64
N ARG A 166 -8.37 -2.16 -3.46
CA ARG A 166 -9.79 -1.90 -3.64
C ARG A 166 -10.55 -3.13 -4.15
N GLU A 167 -10.02 -3.82 -5.17
CA GLU A 167 -10.60 -5.06 -5.69
C GLU A 167 -10.61 -6.17 -4.63
N ASN A 168 -9.46 -6.41 -4.00
CA ASN A 168 -9.29 -7.47 -3.00
C ASN A 168 -10.20 -7.26 -1.77
N ASN A 169 -10.45 -6.01 -1.39
CA ASN A 169 -11.39 -5.66 -0.31
C ASN A 169 -12.86 -5.65 -0.76
N GLY A 170 -13.16 -5.89 -2.03
CA GLY A 170 -14.53 -5.94 -2.55
C GLY A 170 -15.25 -4.59 -2.52
N ILE A 171 -14.52 -3.49 -2.70
CA ILE A 171 -15.09 -2.14 -2.68
C ILE A 171 -15.88 -1.88 -3.96
N VAL A 172 -17.17 -1.67 -3.82
CA VAL A 172 -18.07 -1.23 -4.90
C VAL A 172 -18.36 0.26 -4.74
N ALA A 173 -18.31 1.00 -5.85
CA ALA A 173 -18.58 2.43 -5.83
C ALA A 173 -19.71 2.83 -6.75
N ARG A 174 -20.35 3.97 -6.44
CA ARG A 174 -21.06 4.80 -7.38
C ARG A 174 -20.14 5.99 -7.70
N SER A 175 -19.80 6.16 -8.96
CA SER A 175 -18.80 7.16 -9.36
C SER A 175 -19.40 8.21 -10.28
N LEU A 176 -19.36 9.46 -9.86
CA LEU A 176 -19.72 10.62 -10.66
C LEU A 176 -18.48 11.17 -11.35
N TRP A 177 -18.49 11.20 -12.67
CA TRP A 177 -17.39 11.62 -13.52
C TRP A 177 -17.77 12.83 -14.37
N GLU A 178 -16.79 13.64 -14.73
CA GLU A 178 -16.97 14.66 -15.77
C GLU A 178 -17.05 14.02 -17.16
N ARG A 179 -17.72 14.72 -18.09
CA ARG A 179 -17.95 14.25 -19.46
C ARG A 179 -16.66 14.05 -20.26
N GLY A 180 -15.60 14.79 -19.94
CA GLY A 180 -14.28 14.60 -20.54
C GLY A 180 -13.70 13.20 -20.34
N MET A 181 -14.22 12.42 -19.39
CA MET A 181 -13.83 11.02 -19.18
C MET A 181 -14.59 9.99 -20.05
N LYS A 182 -15.50 10.42 -20.92
CA LYS A 182 -16.29 9.52 -21.80
C LYS A 182 -15.44 8.68 -22.75
N GLU A 183 -14.28 9.17 -23.14
CA GLU A 183 -13.36 8.46 -24.06
C GLU A 183 -12.63 7.29 -23.41
N ARG A 184 -12.67 7.20 -22.07
CA ARG A 184 -12.04 6.10 -21.34
C ARG A 184 -12.84 4.82 -21.53
N ARG A 185 -12.25 3.83 -22.18
CA ARG A 185 -12.81 2.48 -22.27
C ARG A 185 -12.59 1.74 -20.97
N LEU A 186 -13.64 1.20 -20.39
CA LEU A 186 -13.63 0.39 -19.19
C LEU A 186 -13.93 -1.07 -19.55
N THR A 187 -13.32 -1.98 -18.80
CA THR A 187 -13.71 -3.40 -18.80
C THR A 187 -15.05 -3.58 -18.07
N GLU A 188 -15.76 -4.66 -18.36
CA GLU A 188 -17.02 -5.00 -17.65
C GLU A 188 -16.84 -5.04 -16.14
N LYS A 189 -15.73 -5.59 -15.66
CA LYS A 189 -15.38 -5.64 -14.24
C LYS A 189 -15.21 -4.22 -13.65
N GLU A 190 -14.53 -3.32 -14.35
CA GLU A 190 -14.39 -1.94 -13.91
C GLU A 190 -15.73 -1.21 -13.87
N ILE A 191 -16.63 -1.45 -14.84
CA ILE A 191 -17.98 -0.89 -14.84
C ILE A 191 -18.76 -1.37 -13.62
N GLN A 192 -18.71 -2.67 -13.32
CA GLN A 192 -19.39 -3.24 -12.14
C GLN A 192 -18.85 -2.67 -10.82
N LEU A 193 -17.52 -2.55 -10.67
CA LEU A 193 -16.90 -2.04 -9.45
C LEU A 193 -17.05 -0.54 -9.26
N ARG A 194 -17.19 0.23 -10.35
CA ARG A 194 -17.20 1.69 -10.31
C ARG A 194 -18.59 2.28 -10.53
N ASN A 195 -19.47 1.55 -11.21
CA ASN A 195 -20.81 2.01 -11.60
C ASN A 195 -20.79 3.50 -12.02
N PRO A 196 -20.07 3.87 -13.08
CA PRO A 196 -19.84 5.27 -13.40
C PRO A 196 -21.05 5.92 -14.04
N ARG A 197 -21.30 7.20 -13.70
CA ARG A 197 -22.22 8.11 -14.39
C ARG A 197 -21.52 9.42 -14.70
N PHE A 198 -21.94 10.07 -15.77
CA PHE A 198 -21.42 11.38 -16.17
C PHE A 198 -22.31 12.49 -15.64
N MET A 199 -21.70 13.43 -14.93
CA MET A 199 -22.40 14.61 -14.40
C MET A 199 -23.03 15.45 -15.52
N PRO A 200 -24.10 16.20 -15.23
CA PRO A 200 -24.71 17.15 -16.18
C PRO A 200 -23.68 18.17 -16.69
N LYS A 201 -23.85 18.61 -17.95
CA LYS A 201 -22.96 19.61 -18.58
C LYS A 201 -22.85 20.92 -17.77
N SER A 202 -23.92 21.31 -17.07
CA SER A 202 -23.93 22.48 -16.20
C SER A 202 -22.97 22.39 -14.99
N MET A 203 -22.45 21.20 -14.68
CA MET A 203 -21.53 20.93 -13.57
C MET A 203 -20.08 20.74 -14.01
N GLU A 204 -19.80 20.75 -15.32
CA GLU A 204 -18.43 20.62 -15.84
C GLU A 204 -17.49 21.70 -15.28
N ASN A 205 -16.27 21.31 -14.95
CA ASN A 205 -15.21 22.15 -14.39
C ASN A 205 -15.55 22.85 -13.06
N ARG A 206 -16.63 22.45 -12.39
CA ARG A 206 -16.99 23.00 -11.07
C ARG A 206 -16.39 22.20 -9.91
N PHE A 207 -16.14 20.93 -10.11
CA PHE A 207 -15.52 20.07 -9.11
C PHE A 207 -14.02 19.95 -9.37
N ARG A 208 -13.22 20.54 -8.50
CA ARG A 208 -11.74 20.47 -8.59
C ARG A 208 -11.12 19.52 -7.57
N SER A 209 -11.92 19.06 -6.62
CA SER A 209 -11.50 18.14 -5.58
C SER A 209 -12.18 16.79 -5.77
N LEU A 210 -11.46 15.72 -5.47
CA LEU A 210 -12.05 14.39 -5.37
C LEU A 210 -12.71 14.25 -4.01
N SER A 211 -13.92 13.70 -3.95
CA SER A 211 -14.55 13.35 -2.68
C SER A 211 -14.97 11.88 -2.65
N ILE A 212 -14.81 11.25 -1.48
CA ILE A 212 -15.24 9.88 -1.22
C ILE A 212 -16.10 9.90 0.04
N ILE A 213 -17.35 9.41 -0.09
CA ILE A 213 -18.26 9.24 1.04
C ILE A 213 -18.34 7.74 1.35
N PHE A 214 -18.01 7.37 2.57
CA PHE A 214 -18.04 5.99 3.04
C PHE A 214 -18.35 5.94 4.54
N ASP A 215 -19.03 4.91 5.00
CA ASP A 215 -19.47 4.78 6.39
C ASP A 215 -20.11 6.08 6.93
N ASP A 216 -19.57 6.65 8.00
CA ASP A 216 -19.91 7.94 8.59
C ASP A 216 -18.87 9.02 8.25
N LYS A 217 -18.15 8.87 7.13
CA LYS A 217 -17.01 9.68 6.75
C LYS A 217 -17.15 10.32 5.39
N VAL A 218 -16.53 11.49 5.26
CA VAL A 218 -16.31 12.18 3.99
C VAL A 218 -14.84 12.52 3.88
N ALA A 219 -14.19 11.99 2.86
CA ALA A 219 -12.86 12.40 2.46
C ALA A 219 -12.96 13.42 1.33
N VAL A 220 -12.28 14.55 1.47
CA VAL A 220 -12.12 15.56 0.42
C VAL A 220 -10.64 15.72 0.13
N ILE A 221 -10.25 15.49 -1.13
CA ILE A 221 -8.86 15.49 -1.55
C ILE A 221 -8.66 16.58 -2.58
N SER A 222 -7.74 17.51 -2.30
CA SER A 222 -7.32 18.59 -3.20
C SER A 222 -5.99 18.23 -3.86
N PRO A 223 -5.99 17.86 -5.14
CA PRO A 223 -4.77 17.45 -5.83
C PRO A 223 -4.01 18.61 -6.46
N LEU A 224 -4.66 19.76 -6.64
CA LEU A 224 -4.12 20.87 -7.46
C LEU A 224 -3.40 21.96 -6.65
N GLU A 225 -3.80 22.16 -5.40
CA GLU A 225 -3.26 23.21 -4.55
C GLU A 225 -2.68 22.58 -3.27
N GLY A 226 -1.40 22.18 -3.33
CA GLY A 226 -0.66 21.77 -2.13
C GLY A 226 -0.87 20.33 -1.66
N LEU A 227 -1.42 19.42 -2.48
CA LEU A 227 -1.57 18.00 -2.14
C LEU A 227 -2.07 17.80 -0.71
N SER A 228 -3.31 18.16 -0.45
CA SER A 228 -3.92 18.05 0.86
C SER A 228 -5.21 17.23 0.83
N ALA A 229 -5.58 16.67 1.97
CA ALA A 229 -6.84 15.99 2.14
C ALA A 229 -7.44 16.30 3.52
N ALA A 230 -8.76 16.34 3.60
CA ALA A 230 -9.51 16.41 4.83
C ALA A 230 -10.37 15.16 4.99
N LEU A 231 -10.30 14.53 6.17
CA LEU A 231 -11.17 13.43 6.55
C LEU A 231 -12.12 13.91 7.65
N ILE A 232 -13.40 13.98 7.32
CA ILE A 232 -14.47 14.38 8.22
C ILE A 232 -15.17 13.11 8.70
N THR A 233 -15.28 12.90 10.00
CA THR A 233 -16.08 11.83 10.59
C THR A 233 -17.30 12.46 11.27
N SER A 234 -18.48 12.26 10.70
CA SER A 234 -19.77 12.73 11.23
C SER A 234 -20.90 12.07 10.45
N ARG A 235 -21.89 11.51 11.15
CA ARG A 235 -23.09 10.95 10.53
C ARG A 235 -23.94 12.02 9.83
N GLU A 236 -24.08 13.18 10.46
CA GLU A 236 -24.86 14.29 9.88
C GLU A 236 -24.21 14.79 8.60
N ILE A 237 -22.91 15.08 8.61
CA ILE A 237 -22.18 15.59 7.46
C ILE A 237 -22.12 14.55 6.35
N SER A 238 -21.79 13.30 6.65
CA SER A 238 -21.77 12.23 5.63
C SER A 238 -23.17 11.99 5.05
N GLY A 239 -24.22 12.10 5.86
CA GLY A 239 -25.62 12.04 5.42
C GLY A 239 -25.97 13.18 4.46
N MET A 240 -25.58 14.41 4.79
CA MET A 240 -25.76 15.58 3.92
C MET A 240 -25.03 15.41 2.58
N PHE A 241 -23.75 15.03 2.62
CA PHE A 241 -22.97 14.80 1.39
C PHE A 241 -23.58 13.67 0.54
N ARG A 242 -24.11 12.63 1.17
CA ARG A 242 -24.77 11.52 0.47
C ARG A 242 -26.07 11.99 -0.22
N ALA A 243 -26.86 12.83 0.45
CA ALA A 243 -28.06 13.41 -0.14
C ALA A 243 -27.73 14.31 -1.35
N LEU A 244 -26.67 15.13 -1.27
CA LEU A 244 -26.18 15.92 -2.39
C LEU A 244 -25.69 15.03 -3.54
N PHE A 245 -24.93 13.97 -3.22
CA PHE A 245 -24.49 12.99 -4.19
C PHE A 245 -25.68 12.32 -4.91
N ASP A 246 -26.69 11.89 -4.18
CA ASP A 246 -27.88 11.24 -4.72
C ASP A 246 -28.63 12.18 -5.69
N GLY A 247 -28.79 13.45 -5.33
CA GLY A 247 -29.40 14.45 -6.22
C GLY A 247 -28.63 14.63 -7.54
N ILE A 248 -27.29 14.62 -7.51
CA ILE A 248 -26.48 14.69 -8.74
C ILE A 248 -26.55 13.35 -9.49
N TRP A 249 -26.52 12.24 -8.77
CA TRP A 249 -26.58 10.91 -9.33
C TRP A 249 -27.83 10.67 -10.16
N ASP A 250 -28.98 11.11 -9.68
CA ASP A 250 -30.27 10.90 -10.35
C ASP A 250 -30.39 11.63 -11.69
N VAL A 251 -29.74 12.78 -11.83
CA VAL A 251 -29.70 13.57 -13.08
C VAL A 251 -28.51 13.27 -13.98
N SER A 252 -27.65 12.33 -13.57
CA SER A 252 -26.41 11.97 -14.27
C SER A 252 -26.62 10.88 -15.33
N GLU A 253 -25.91 11.00 -16.45
CA GLU A 253 -25.98 10.07 -17.58
C GLU A 253 -25.21 8.78 -17.29
N LYS A 254 -25.82 7.61 -17.50
CA LYS A 254 -25.15 6.32 -17.33
C LYS A 254 -23.99 6.16 -18.32
N TYR A 255 -22.92 5.53 -17.88
CA TYR A 255 -21.87 5.04 -18.77
C TYR A 255 -22.45 3.94 -19.68
N ARG A 256 -22.20 4.04 -20.99
CA ARG A 256 -22.70 3.12 -22.02
C ARG A 256 -21.54 2.46 -22.74
#